data_da382ee382ba411143223d0e38ebdc33
#
_entry.id   da382ee382ba411143223d0e38ebdc33
#
_cell.length_a   1.000
_cell.length_b   1.000
_cell.length_c   1.000
_cell.angle_alpha   90.00
_cell.angle_beta   90.00
_cell.angle_gamma   90.00
#
_symmetry.space_group_name_H-M   'P 1'
#
loop_
_entity.id
_entity.type
_entity.pdbx_description
1 polymer ?
#
loop_
_entity_poly.entity_id
_entity_poly.type
_entity_poly.pdbx_seq_one_letter_code
_entity_poly.pdbx_strand_id
1 'polypeptide(L)'
;MVDKNDIKSMIVSILEEMTETKSSSSTVPSTSESIQTQPNTNQTQVEDGMIDDITEVNIRKQFLVPNPADREGYLKMKEKTPARLGLWRSGPRYKTQSMLRFRADHAAAQDAVFSYVPEELIKEMNFVDVATKCRDKDEYVTRPDLGRQFDEANTEKIKNNVKLNQKVQIVVGDGLSSAAIGANIKEILPSIKQGLKMFGLDFDEKSVIFIKHARVPAMDQIGELTGSEVICYLIGERPGLVTAESMSAYIAYKPTVGMPEARRTVISNIHKGGTPAVEAGAYIAELIHKMLEHKKSGIDLKEAE
;
A
#
# COMPACT_ATOMS: atom_id res chain seq x y z
N MET A 1 -36.57 7.68 24.11
CA MET A 1 -36.53 6.64 23.04
C MET A 1 -37.59 7.08 22.02
N VAL A 2 -37.16 7.44 20.83
CA VAL A 2 -38.06 7.81 19.73
C VAL A 2 -38.67 6.53 19.20
N ASP A 3 -40.01 6.50 19.15
CA ASP A 3 -40.75 5.30 18.73
C ASP A 3 -40.53 5.04 17.23
N LYS A 4 -40.41 3.76 16.87
CA LYS A 4 -40.16 3.32 15.48
C LYS A 4 -41.32 3.73 14.54
N ASN A 5 -42.49 3.97 15.08
CA ASN A 5 -43.67 4.45 14.36
C ASN A 5 -43.60 5.95 14.07
N ASP A 6 -42.98 6.75 14.95
CA ASP A 6 -42.79 8.19 14.74
C ASP A 6 -41.79 8.47 13.61
N ILE A 7 -40.72 7.65 13.48
CA ILE A 7 -39.76 7.75 12.38
C ILE A 7 -40.43 7.38 11.04
N LYS A 8 -41.30 6.38 11.04
CA LYS A 8 -42.01 5.94 9.83
C LYS A 8 -42.99 7.00 9.32
N SER A 9 -43.73 7.64 10.22
CA SER A 9 -44.66 8.71 9.86
C SER A 9 -43.92 9.95 9.33
N MET A 10 -42.77 10.27 9.92
CA MET A 10 -41.93 11.38 9.47
C MET A 10 -41.31 11.15 8.07
N ILE A 11 -40.92 9.93 7.76
CA ILE A 11 -40.42 9.56 6.42
C ILE A 11 -41.56 9.63 5.37
N VAL A 12 -42.74 9.17 5.69
CA VAL A 12 -43.90 9.23 4.79
C VAL A 12 -44.28 10.69 4.49
N SER A 13 -44.34 11.57 5.50
CA SER A 13 -44.64 12.99 5.29
C SER A 13 -43.61 13.72 4.43
N ILE A 14 -42.32 13.40 4.58
CA ILE A 14 -41.23 13.97 3.73
C ILE A 14 -41.36 13.49 2.28
N LEU A 15 -41.72 12.24 2.05
CA LEU A 15 -41.94 11.70 0.72
C LEU A 15 -43.18 12.30 0.03
N GLU A 16 -44.23 12.58 0.78
CA GLU A 16 -45.45 13.27 0.28
C GLU A 16 -45.14 14.72 -0.09
N GLU A 17 -44.41 15.45 0.72
CA GLU A 17 -43.95 16.82 0.44
C GLU A 17 -43.06 16.91 -0.81
N MET A 18 -42.22 15.91 -1.05
CA MET A 18 -41.36 15.84 -2.25
C MET A 18 -42.13 15.49 -3.51
N THR A 19 -43.30 14.85 -3.41
CA THR A 19 -44.17 14.55 -4.55
C THR A 19 -45.10 15.70 -4.91
N GLU A 20 -45.56 16.50 -3.95
CA GLU A 20 -46.42 17.67 -4.18
C GLU A 20 -45.66 18.84 -4.83
N THR A 21 -44.35 18.98 -4.59
CA THR A 21 -43.51 20.02 -5.23
C THR A 21 -43.26 19.80 -6.72
N LYS A 22 -43.72 18.69 -7.30
CA LYS A 22 -43.60 18.42 -8.74
C LYS A 22 -44.83 18.77 -9.59
N SER A 23 -45.90 19.26 -8.99
CA SER A 23 -47.16 19.52 -9.72
C SER A 23 -47.64 20.98 -9.75
N SER A 24 -46.80 21.96 -9.40
CA SER A 24 -47.16 23.38 -9.58
C SER A 24 -46.47 23.95 -10.81
N SER A 25 -47.09 23.80 -11.98
CA SER A 25 -46.77 24.55 -13.17
C SER A 25 -47.26 25.99 -13.02
N SER A 26 -46.37 26.95 -12.84
CA SER A 26 -46.69 28.38 -12.88
C SER A 26 -46.85 28.85 -14.31
N THR A 27 -48.03 29.25 -14.67
CA THR A 27 -48.37 29.99 -15.89
C THR A 27 -47.77 31.41 -15.78
N VAL A 28 -46.88 31.78 -16.69
CA VAL A 28 -46.36 33.14 -16.86
C VAL A 28 -47.04 33.72 -18.12
N PRO A 29 -47.54 34.98 -18.11
CA PRO A 29 -48.26 35.55 -19.25
C PRO A 29 -47.30 35.91 -20.39
N SER A 30 -47.73 35.60 -21.59
CA SER A 30 -47.03 35.86 -22.86
C SER A 30 -47.04 37.35 -23.19
N THR A 31 -45.81 37.93 -23.30
CA THR A 31 -45.63 39.16 -24.09
C THR A 31 -44.77 38.76 -25.28
N SER A 32 -45.38 38.87 -26.45
CA SER A 32 -44.78 38.55 -27.74
C SER A 32 -43.83 39.66 -28.19
N GLU A 33 -42.51 39.41 -28.08
CA GLU A 33 -41.52 40.04 -28.93
C GLU A 33 -40.77 38.94 -29.67
N SER A 34 -40.94 38.95 -31.00
CA SER A 34 -40.32 38.01 -31.92
C SER A 34 -38.85 38.31 -32.09
N ILE A 35 -38.01 37.64 -31.30
CA ILE A 35 -36.58 37.52 -31.59
C ILE A 35 -36.41 36.25 -32.43
N GLN A 36 -36.14 36.43 -33.73
CA GLN A 36 -35.71 35.33 -34.60
C GLN A 36 -34.34 34.83 -34.13
N THR A 37 -34.33 33.86 -33.26
CA THR A 37 -33.16 33.03 -33.00
C THR A 37 -33.10 31.96 -34.08
N GLN A 38 -32.13 32.08 -34.98
CA GLN A 38 -31.75 30.96 -35.85
C GLN A 38 -31.38 29.77 -34.98
N PRO A 39 -31.85 28.56 -35.32
CA PRO A 39 -31.42 27.37 -34.60
C PRO A 39 -29.95 27.12 -34.92
N ASN A 40 -29.10 27.37 -33.93
CA ASN A 40 -27.70 26.97 -33.97
C ASN A 40 -27.70 25.44 -33.77
N THR A 41 -27.91 24.70 -34.87
CA THR A 41 -27.77 23.25 -34.92
C THR A 41 -26.27 22.89 -34.90
N ASN A 42 -25.58 23.24 -33.85
CA ASN A 42 -24.41 22.47 -33.48
C ASN A 42 -24.94 21.17 -32.82
N GLN A 43 -25.32 20.22 -33.66
CA GLN A 43 -25.35 18.82 -33.27
C GLN A 43 -23.93 18.53 -32.83
N THR A 44 -23.72 18.53 -31.50
CA THR A 44 -22.56 17.89 -30.89
C THR A 44 -22.70 16.43 -31.29
N GLN A 45 -22.00 16.02 -32.34
CA GLN A 45 -21.81 14.59 -32.59
C GLN A 45 -21.18 14.04 -31.34
N VAL A 46 -21.91 13.20 -30.63
CA VAL A 46 -21.34 12.38 -29.56
C VAL A 46 -20.42 11.43 -30.31
N GLU A 47 -19.12 11.75 -30.32
CA GLU A 47 -18.14 10.80 -30.80
C GLU A 47 -18.16 9.64 -29.82
N ASP A 48 -18.60 8.50 -30.31
CA ASP A 48 -18.55 7.20 -29.58
C ASP A 48 -17.10 6.72 -29.64
N GLY A 49 -16.23 7.44 -28.94
CA GLY A 49 -14.79 7.23 -28.94
C GLY A 49 -14.31 6.67 -27.61
N MET A 50 -13.29 5.83 -27.65
CA MET A 50 -12.58 5.35 -26.48
C MET A 50 -11.85 6.53 -25.83
N ILE A 51 -12.15 6.81 -24.56
CA ILE A 51 -11.42 7.83 -23.79
C ILE A 51 -10.08 7.22 -23.39
N ASP A 52 -9.00 7.97 -23.62
CA ASP A 52 -7.65 7.57 -23.22
C ASP A 52 -7.60 7.24 -21.72
N ASP A 53 -6.86 6.19 -21.37
CA ASP A 53 -6.67 5.83 -19.97
C ASP A 53 -5.91 6.93 -19.22
N ILE A 54 -6.60 7.55 -18.27
CA ILE A 54 -6.04 8.65 -17.48
C ILE A 54 -4.85 8.21 -16.63
N THR A 55 -4.68 6.92 -16.39
CA THR A 55 -3.54 6.38 -15.62
C THR A 55 -2.25 6.36 -16.43
N GLU A 56 -2.33 6.36 -17.76
CA GLU A 56 -1.16 6.42 -18.64
C GLU A 56 -0.53 7.83 -18.71
N VAL A 57 -1.28 8.85 -18.29
CA VAL A 57 -0.76 10.22 -18.27
C VAL A 57 0.44 10.34 -17.35
N ASN A 58 1.59 10.68 -17.89
CA ASN A 58 2.79 10.93 -17.09
C ASN A 58 2.64 12.24 -16.28
N ILE A 59 2.27 12.10 -15.00
CA ILE A 59 2.06 13.25 -14.11
C ILE A 59 3.31 14.11 -13.92
N ARG A 60 4.51 13.58 -14.06
CA ARG A 60 5.76 14.34 -13.95
C ARG A 60 5.96 15.32 -15.13
N LYS A 61 5.35 15.04 -16.27
CA LYS A 61 5.39 15.88 -17.47
C LYS A 61 4.11 16.74 -17.65
N GLN A 62 3.04 16.42 -16.92
CA GLN A 62 1.78 17.15 -17.02
C GLN A 62 1.85 18.45 -16.21
N PHE A 63 1.50 19.59 -16.84
CA PHE A 63 1.43 20.89 -16.19
C PHE A 63 0.15 21.62 -16.60
N LEU A 64 -0.75 21.85 -15.65
CA LEU A 64 -2.11 22.32 -15.89
C LEU A 64 -2.35 23.78 -15.47
N VAL A 65 -1.32 24.46 -14.94
CA VAL A 65 -1.40 25.87 -14.55
C VAL A 65 -1.44 26.73 -15.82
N PRO A 66 -2.47 27.58 -16.02
CA PRO A 66 -2.49 28.51 -17.12
C PRO A 66 -1.51 29.67 -16.85
N ASN A 67 -0.83 30.13 -17.89
CA ASN A 67 0.06 31.30 -17.86
C ASN A 67 1.06 31.32 -16.69
N PRO A 68 1.86 30.28 -16.49
CA PRO A 68 2.83 30.23 -15.41
C PRO A 68 3.97 31.24 -15.68
N ALA A 69 4.53 31.83 -14.64
CA ALA A 69 5.67 32.73 -14.76
C ALA A 69 6.94 32.02 -15.26
N ASP A 70 7.17 30.78 -14.81
CA ASP A 70 8.29 29.92 -15.25
C ASP A 70 7.82 28.47 -15.42
N ARG A 71 7.35 28.13 -16.61
CA ARG A 71 6.91 26.76 -16.93
C ARG A 71 8.06 25.75 -16.94
N GLU A 72 9.21 26.14 -17.46
CA GLU A 72 10.35 25.23 -17.60
C GLU A 72 10.97 24.87 -16.24
N GLY A 73 11.15 25.87 -15.38
CA GLY A 73 11.64 25.66 -14.01
C GLY A 73 10.71 24.72 -13.22
N TYR A 74 9.39 24.92 -13.33
CA TYR A 74 8.42 24.03 -12.72
C TYR A 74 8.49 22.60 -13.24
N LEU A 75 8.61 22.40 -14.55
CA LEU A 75 8.73 21.06 -15.13
C LEU A 75 10.03 20.37 -14.68
N LYS A 76 11.14 21.09 -14.64
CA LYS A 76 12.42 20.55 -14.09
C LYS A 76 12.30 20.11 -12.64
N MET A 77 11.63 20.89 -11.79
CA MET A 77 11.34 20.46 -10.40
C MET A 77 10.44 19.24 -10.38
N LYS A 78 9.40 19.23 -11.21
CA LYS A 78 8.43 18.16 -11.27
C LYS A 78 8.99 16.81 -11.72
N GLU A 79 9.98 16.81 -12.59
CA GLU A 79 10.71 15.60 -12.99
C GLU A 79 11.46 14.92 -11.84
N LYS A 80 11.87 15.70 -10.83
CA LYS A 80 12.64 15.22 -9.68
C LYS A 80 11.81 14.71 -8.51
N THR A 81 10.48 14.81 -8.60
CA THR A 81 9.60 14.41 -7.49
C THR A 81 8.32 13.73 -8.01
N PRO A 82 7.79 12.72 -7.30
CA PRO A 82 6.47 12.18 -7.57
C PRO A 82 5.34 13.09 -7.07
N ALA A 83 5.64 14.22 -6.42
CA ALA A 83 4.63 15.14 -5.91
C ALA A 83 3.73 15.69 -7.02
N ARG A 84 2.46 15.85 -6.73
CA ARG A 84 1.43 16.31 -7.68
C ARG A 84 1.42 17.82 -7.79
N LEU A 85 2.48 18.39 -8.35
CA LEU A 85 2.63 19.82 -8.60
C LEU A 85 1.92 20.24 -9.88
N GLY A 86 1.45 21.51 -9.95
CA GLY A 86 0.89 22.10 -11.15
C GLY A 86 -0.45 21.50 -11.60
N LEU A 87 -1.29 21.03 -10.68
CA LEU A 87 -2.59 20.39 -10.98
C LEU A 87 -3.70 21.38 -11.31
N TRP A 88 -3.61 22.61 -10.84
CA TRP A 88 -4.57 23.68 -10.99
C TRP A 88 -6.00 23.36 -10.52
N ARG A 89 -6.85 24.40 -10.49
CA ARG A 89 -8.23 24.32 -9.98
C ARG A 89 -9.25 24.87 -10.96
N SER A 90 -10.51 24.52 -10.75
CA SER A 90 -11.70 25.13 -11.34
C SER A 90 -12.54 25.64 -10.18
N GLY A 91 -12.41 26.92 -9.84
CA GLY A 91 -12.97 27.48 -8.61
C GLY A 91 -12.39 26.79 -7.36
N PRO A 92 -13.22 26.36 -6.39
CA PRO A 92 -12.74 25.74 -5.14
C PRO A 92 -12.24 24.29 -5.31
N ARG A 93 -12.55 23.63 -6.42
CA ARG A 93 -12.19 22.22 -6.67
C ARG A 93 -11.03 22.06 -7.64
N TYR A 94 -10.36 20.90 -7.62
CA TYR A 94 -9.39 20.54 -8.64
C TYR A 94 -10.06 20.37 -10.01
N LYS A 95 -9.30 20.55 -11.10
CA LYS A 95 -9.76 20.18 -12.44
C LYS A 95 -10.22 18.73 -12.49
N THR A 96 -11.24 18.43 -13.28
CA THR A 96 -11.83 17.08 -13.43
C THR A 96 -10.76 16.03 -13.73
N GLN A 97 -9.86 16.31 -14.66
CA GLN A 97 -8.76 15.40 -15.01
C GLN A 97 -7.88 15.06 -13.79
N SER A 98 -7.49 16.06 -13.01
CA SER A 98 -6.69 15.84 -11.79
C SER A 98 -7.43 15.02 -10.74
N MET A 99 -8.73 15.26 -10.59
CA MET A 99 -9.58 14.54 -9.65
C MET A 99 -9.81 13.08 -10.09
N LEU A 100 -10.06 12.84 -11.37
CA LEU A 100 -10.24 11.49 -11.91
C LEU A 100 -8.96 10.67 -11.77
N ARG A 101 -7.81 11.26 -12.11
CA ARG A 101 -6.52 10.59 -11.91
C ARG A 101 -6.27 10.27 -10.43
N PHE A 102 -6.56 11.19 -9.52
CA PHE A 102 -6.43 10.96 -8.09
C PHE A 102 -7.31 9.80 -7.63
N ARG A 103 -8.57 9.72 -8.11
CA ARG A 103 -9.49 8.63 -7.77
C ARG A 103 -9.02 7.28 -8.32
N ALA A 104 -8.49 7.25 -9.54
CA ALA A 104 -7.94 6.04 -10.14
C ALA A 104 -6.74 5.51 -9.33
N ASP A 105 -5.80 6.39 -8.97
CA ASP A 105 -4.64 6.00 -8.16
C ASP A 105 -5.04 5.56 -6.74
N HIS A 106 -6.09 6.18 -6.17
CA HIS A 106 -6.62 5.78 -4.88
C HIS A 106 -7.33 4.41 -4.94
N ALA A 107 -8.09 4.15 -6.01
CA ALA A 107 -8.71 2.84 -6.22
C ALA A 107 -7.64 1.74 -6.35
N ALA A 108 -6.60 1.97 -7.16
CA ALA A 108 -5.49 1.03 -7.29
C ALA A 108 -4.77 0.77 -5.94
N ALA A 109 -4.64 1.80 -5.10
CA ALA A 109 -4.09 1.62 -3.75
C ALA A 109 -5.01 0.78 -2.85
N GLN A 110 -6.34 0.96 -2.93
CA GLN A 110 -7.30 0.13 -2.21
C GLN A 110 -7.26 -1.33 -2.68
N ASP A 111 -7.25 -1.56 -3.99
CA ASP A 111 -7.17 -2.91 -4.57
C ASP A 111 -5.90 -3.63 -4.11
N ALA A 112 -4.78 -2.93 -4.01
CA ALA A 112 -3.53 -3.50 -3.52
C ALA A 112 -3.61 -3.97 -2.04
N VAL A 113 -4.39 -3.28 -1.19
CA VAL A 113 -4.61 -3.71 0.21
C VAL A 113 -5.41 -5.01 0.27
N PHE A 114 -6.41 -5.16 -0.61
CA PHE A 114 -7.29 -6.33 -0.62
C PHE A 114 -6.80 -7.48 -1.50
N SER A 115 -5.74 -7.28 -2.28
CA SER A 115 -5.11 -8.33 -3.07
C SER A 115 -4.31 -9.31 -2.22
N TYR A 116 -4.01 -10.47 -2.80
CA TYR A 116 -3.17 -11.51 -2.20
C TYR A 116 -1.91 -11.73 -3.04
N VAL A 117 -0.85 -12.20 -2.40
CA VAL A 117 0.32 -12.70 -3.12
C VAL A 117 -0.09 -13.96 -3.88
N PRO A 118 0.22 -14.09 -5.20
CA PRO A 118 -0.14 -15.27 -5.96
C PRO A 118 0.43 -16.57 -5.34
N GLU A 119 -0.39 -17.59 -5.23
CA GLU A 119 0.03 -18.89 -4.66
C GLU A 119 1.15 -19.54 -5.47
N GLU A 120 1.17 -19.29 -6.78
CA GLU A 120 2.22 -19.75 -7.68
C GLU A 120 3.58 -19.21 -7.27
N LEU A 121 3.64 -17.92 -6.89
CA LEU A 121 4.88 -17.28 -6.41
C LEU A 121 5.35 -17.90 -5.08
N ILE A 122 4.42 -18.16 -4.15
CA ILE A 122 4.74 -18.76 -2.85
C ILE A 122 5.32 -20.17 -3.05
N LYS A 123 4.73 -20.96 -3.98
CA LYS A 123 5.18 -22.29 -4.33
C LYS A 123 6.53 -22.26 -5.09
N GLU A 124 6.67 -21.37 -6.07
CA GLU A 124 7.90 -21.18 -6.84
C GLU A 124 9.10 -20.86 -5.91
N MET A 125 8.88 -19.99 -4.94
CA MET A 125 9.89 -19.60 -3.96
C MET A 125 10.09 -20.64 -2.85
N ASN A 126 9.27 -21.69 -2.82
CA ASN A 126 9.30 -22.76 -1.82
C ASN A 126 9.24 -22.27 -0.37
N PHE A 127 8.38 -21.28 -0.10
CA PHE A 127 8.23 -20.69 1.24
C PHE A 127 7.44 -21.60 2.18
N VAL A 128 7.75 -21.53 3.48
CA VAL A 128 6.89 -22.09 4.52
C VAL A 128 5.69 -21.16 4.70
N ASP A 129 4.58 -21.49 4.03
CA ASP A 129 3.36 -20.68 3.99
C ASP A 129 2.55 -20.81 5.29
N VAL A 130 2.39 -19.73 6.03
CA VAL A 130 1.59 -19.65 7.26
C VAL A 130 0.67 -18.43 7.22
N ALA A 131 -0.34 -18.40 8.11
CA ALA A 131 -1.25 -17.28 8.27
C ALA A 131 -1.30 -16.83 9.73
N THR A 132 -1.57 -15.54 9.92
CA THR A 132 -1.92 -15.02 11.25
C THR A 132 -3.32 -15.46 11.66
N LYS A 133 -3.80 -15.05 12.83
CA LYS A 133 -5.16 -15.33 13.31
C LYS A 133 -6.27 -14.63 12.50
N CYS A 134 -5.93 -13.71 11.59
CA CYS A 134 -6.90 -13.06 10.72
C CYS A 134 -7.47 -14.07 9.71
N ARG A 135 -8.79 -14.11 9.57
CA ARG A 135 -9.50 -15.00 8.63
C ARG A 135 -9.43 -14.48 7.19
N ASP A 136 -9.50 -13.17 7.02
CA ASP A 136 -9.57 -12.49 5.74
C ASP A 136 -8.97 -11.07 5.81
N LYS A 137 -8.96 -10.34 4.69
CA LYS A 137 -8.42 -8.98 4.61
C LYS A 137 -9.28 -7.94 5.34
N ASP A 138 -10.58 -8.14 5.47
CA ASP A 138 -11.45 -7.23 6.22
C ASP A 138 -11.11 -7.28 7.72
N GLU A 139 -10.96 -8.48 8.27
CA GLU A 139 -10.51 -8.66 9.64
C GLU A 139 -9.07 -8.17 9.84
N TYR A 140 -8.18 -8.42 8.89
CA TYR A 140 -6.80 -7.92 8.93
C TYR A 140 -6.71 -6.39 9.01
N VAL A 141 -7.57 -5.67 8.28
CA VAL A 141 -7.59 -4.20 8.29
C VAL A 141 -8.21 -3.67 9.58
N THR A 142 -9.27 -4.30 10.09
CA THR A 142 -10.04 -3.82 11.25
C THR A 142 -9.52 -4.35 12.60
N ARG A 143 -8.82 -5.50 12.61
CA ARG A 143 -8.30 -6.17 13.81
C ARG A 143 -6.78 -6.38 13.74
N PRO A 144 -5.99 -5.31 13.86
CA PRO A 144 -4.53 -5.39 13.73
C PRO A 144 -3.87 -6.25 14.82
N ASP A 145 -4.54 -6.50 15.93
CA ASP A 145 -4.10 -7.40 17.01
C ASP A 145 -4.00 -8.86 16.53
N LEU A 146 -4.93 -9.32 15.68
CA LEU A 146 -4.92 -10.67 15.14
C LEU A 146 -3.80 -10.90 14.12
N GLY A 147 -3.44 -9.88 13.37
CA GLY A 147 -2.33 -9.93 12.39
C GLY A 147 -0.92 -9.99 13.02
N ARG A 148 -0.84 -10.00 14.34
CA ARG A 148 0.40 -10.09 15.10
C ARG A 148 0.65 -11.48 15.69
N GLN A 149 -0.31 -12.39 15.60
CA GLN A 149 -0.33 -13.65 16.31
C GLN A 149 -0.63 -14.82 15.39
N PHE A 150 -0.05 -15.99 15.71
CA PHE A 150 -0.36 -17.25 15.07
C PHE A 150 -1.28 -18.09 15.96
N ASP A 151 -2.10 -18.92 15.33
CA ASP A 151 -2.79 -20.00 16.01
C ASP A 151 -1.84 -21.19 16.26
N GLU A 152 -2.33 -22.22 16.95
CA GLU A 152 -1.55 -23.39 17.31
C GLU A 152 -1.08 -24.17 16.05
N ALA A 153 -1.94 -24.33 15.06
CA ALA A 153 -1.62 -25.07 13.83
C ALA A 153 -0.49 -24.39 13.02
N ASN A 154 -0.55 -23.05 12.86
CA ASN A 154 0.50 -22.31 12.19
C ASN A 154 1.80 -22.27 13.03
N THR A 155 1.68 -22.21 14.36
CA THR A 155 2.82 -22.30 15.28
C THR A 155 3.56 -23.63 15.15
N GLU A 156 2.83 -24.76 15.13
CA GLU A 156 3.40 -26.09 14.89
C GLU A 156 4.00 -26.21 13.50
N LYS A 157 3.33 -25.67 12.48
CA LYS A 157 3.84 -25.67 11.09
C LYS A 157 5.20 -24.96 11.02
N ILE A 158 5.38 -23.84 11.69
CA ILE A 158 6.66 -23.12 11.76
C ILE A 158 7.71 -24.02 12.42
N LYS A 159 7.45 -24.56 13.62
CA LYS A 159 8.41 -25.38 14.37
C LYS A 159 8.86 -26.64 13.59
N ASN A 160 7.96 -27.23 12.81
CA ASN A 160 8.24 -28.48 12.10
C ASN A 160 8.93 -28.30 10.74
N ASN A 161 8.79 -27.11 10.11
CA ASN A 161 9.29 -26.87 8.76
C ASN A 161 10.41 -25.85 8.67
N VAL A 162 10.77 -25.22 9.78
CA VAL A 162 11.82 -24.18 9.81
C VAL A 162 13.00 -24.68 10.64
N LYS A 163 14.21 -24.47 10.15
CA LYS A 163 15.42 -24.78 10.90
C LYS A 163 15.53 -23.84 12.11
N LEU A 164 15.65 -24.42 13.30
CA LEU A 164 15.73 -23.65 14.54
C LEU A 164 17.16 -23.14 14.82
N ASN A 165 17.26 -22.10 15.66
CA ASN A 165 18.51 -21.51 16.15
C ASN A 165 19.45 -21.06 15.02
N GLN A 166 18.89 -20.51 13.94
CA GLN A 166 19.70 -19.94 12.86
C GLN A 166 20.28 -18.58 13.28
N LYS A 167 21.42 -18.21 12.69
CA LYS A 167 21.94 -16.83 12.83
C LYS A 167 20.99 -15.81 12.17
N VAL A 168 20.47 -16.15 10.99
CA VAL A 168 19.58 -15.28 10.21
C VAL A 168 18.36 -16.05 9.78
N GLN A 169 17.19 -15.53 10.11
CA GLN A 169 15.90 -16.01 9.64
C GLN A 169 15.25 -14.95 8.75
N ILE A 170 14.92 -15.33 7.53
CA ILE A 170 14.17 -14.48 6.63
C ILE A 170 12.68 -14.78 6.76
N VAL A 171 11.89 -13.72 6.84
CA VAL A 171 10.43 -13.76 6.89
C VAL A 171 9.90 -12.82 5.82
N VAL A 172 8.84 -13.23 5.13
CA VAL A 172 8.14 -12.45 4.10
C VAL A 172 6.69 -12.32 4.50
N GLY A 173 6.14 -11.14 4.48
CA GLY A 173 4.74 -10.90 4.83
C GLY A 173 4.01 -10.13 3.74
N ASP A 174 2.78 -10.51 3.42
CA ASP A 174 1.96 -9.79 2.45
C ASP A 174 1.71 -8.32 2.88
N GLY A 175 1.61 -8.08 4.17
CA GLY A 175 1.43 -6.74 4.73
C GLY A 175 0.19 -6.04 4.20
N LEU A 176 0.31 -4.72 4.03
CA LEU A 176 -0.74 -3.88 3.43
C LEU A 176 -0.62 -3.79 1.90
N SER A 177 0.38 -4.43 1.28
CA SER A 177 0.49 -4.54 -0.17
C SER A 177 1.11 -5.87 -0.60
N SER A 178 0.28 -6.73 -1.15
CA SER A 178 0.73 -7.98 -1.79
C SER A 178 1.53 -7.73 -3.06
N ALA A 179 1.24 -6.64 -3.78
CA ALA A 179 1.95 -6.23 -4.98
C ALA A 179 3.44 -5.92 -4.70
N ALA A 180 3.75 -5.39 -3.52
CA ALA A 180 5.12 -5.10 -3.11
C ALA A 180 5.98 -6.38 -3.05
N ILE A 181 5.41 -7.48 -2.58
CA ILE A 181 6.11 -8.77 -2.53
C ILE A 181 6.34 -9.29 -3.96
N GLY A 182 5.30 -9.28 -4.79
CA GLY A 182 5.41 -9.72 -6.19
C GLY A 182 6.47 -8.98 -6.98
N ALA A 183 6.58 -7.66 -6.76
CA ALA A 183 7.52 -6.80 -7.49
C ALA A 183 8.98 -6.96 -7.06
N ASN A 184 9.25 -7.24 -5.76
CA ASN A 184 10.61 -7.10 -5.22
C ASN A 184 11.25 -8.41 -4.75
N ILE A 185 10.46 -9.45 -4.41
CA ILE A 185 10.97 -10.60 -3.67
C ILE A 185 12.02 -11.40 -4.45
N LYS A 186 11.84 -11.54 -5.76
CA LYS A 186 12.76 -12.31 -6.64
C LYS A 186 14.14 -11.67 -6.79
N GLU A 187 14.24 -10.37 -6.55
CA GLU A 187 15.51 -9.64 -6.65
C GLU A 187 16.16 -9.46 -5.27
N ILE A 188 15.38 -9.17 -4.23
CA ILE A 188 15.93 -8.85 -2.91
C ILE A 188 16.49 -10.07 -2.20
N LEU A 189 15.84 -11.26 -2.28
CA LEU A 189 16.31 -12.46 -1.58
C LEU A 189 17.69 -12.94 -2.07
N PRO A 190 17.93 -13.06 -3.39
CA PRO A 190 19.28 -13.39 -3.88
C PRO A 190 20.31 -12.35 -3.50
N SER A 191 19.95 -11.05 -3.49
CA SER A 191 20.86 -9.98 -3.09
C SER A 191 21.23 -10.06 -1.61
N ILE A 192 20.26 -10.27 -0.72
CA ILE A 192 20.55 -10.51 0.72
C ILE A 192 21.46 -11.72 0.88
N LYS A 193 21.17 -12.83 0.19
CA LYS A 193 21.97 -14.05 0.28
C LYS A 193 23.41 -13.84 -0.15
N GLN A 194 23.60 -13.17 -1.29
CA GLN A 194 24.93 -12.86 -1.79
C GLN A 194 25.70 -11.92 -0.86
N GLY A 195 25.02 -10.89 -0.33
CA GLY A 195 25.62 -9.97 0.63
C GLY A 195 26.03 -10.67 1.94
N LEU A 196 25.18 -11.54 2.48
CA LEU A 196 25.50 -12.31 3.70
C LEU A 196 26.71 -13.22 3.50
N LYS A 197 26.85 -13.86 2.33
CA LYS A 197 28.02 -14.70 2.01
C LYS A 197 29.34 -13.94 2.06
N MET A 198 29.35 -12.66 1.72
CA MET A 198 30.56 -11.82 1.82
C MET A 198 31.05 -11.68 3.28
N PHE A 199 30.16 -11.83 4.25
CA PHE A 199 30.46 -11.83 5.68
C PHE A 199 30.56 -13.24 6.31
N GLY A 200 30.59 -14.29 5.47
CA GLY A 200 30.61 -15.68 5.95
C GLY A 200 29.31 -16.11 6.64
N LEU A 201 28.21 -15.43 6.34
CA LEU A 201 26.86 -15.71 6.83
C LEU A 201 26.01 -16.27 5.70
N ASP A 202 24.95 -16.99 6.07
CA ASP A 202 23.93 -17.48 5.13
C ASP A 202 22.60 -17.66 5.87
N PHE A 203 21.54 -17.84 5.12
CA PHE A 203 20.25 -18.27 5.62
C PHE A 203 19.76 -19.50 4.83
N ASP A 204 18.93 -20.31 5.46
CA ASP A 204 18.34 -21.47 4.81
C ASP A 204 17.13 -21.05 3.96
N GLU A 205 17.25 -21.13 2.63
CA GLU A 205 16.16 -20.77 1.70
C GLU A 205 14.90 -21.63 1.88
N LYS A 206 15.05 -22.87 2.35
CA LYS A 206 13.92 -23.75 2.61
C LYS A 206 13.16 -23.40 3.90
N SER A 207 13.79 -22.61 4.74
CA SER A 207 13.21 -22.12 6.00
C SER A 207 12.67 -20.69 5.91
N VAL A 208 12.59 -20.09 4.71
CA VAL A 208 11.97 -18.78 4.55
C VAL A 208 10.46 -18.88 4.81
N ILE A 209 9.96 -18.09 5.75
CA ILE A 209 8.55 -18.10 6.17
C ILE A 209 7.78 -17.05 5.37
N PHE A 210 6.66 -17.43 4.76
CA PHE A 210 5.70 -16.49 4.21
C PHE A 210 4.48 -16.39 5.13
N ILE A 211 4.05 -15.16 5.46
CA ILE A 211 2.94 -14.91 6.38
C ILE A 211 1.82 -14.18 5.64
N LYS A 212 0.64 -14.81 5.59
CA LYS A 212 -0.61 -14.15 5.14
C LYS A 212 -1.19 -13.29 6.25
N HIS A 213 -1.75 -12.14 5.89
CA HIS A 213 -2.34 -11.16 6.82
C HIS A 213 -1.33 -10.66 7.88
N ALA A 214 -0.15 -10.33 7.42
CA ALA A 214 1.03 -10.08 8.23
C ALA A 214 1.06 -8.66 8.82
N ARG A 215 1.35 -8.54 10.12
CA ARG A 215 1.74 -7.31 10.80
C ARG A 215 3.15 -7.43 11.34
N VAL A 216 3.88 -6.30 11.41
CA VAL A 216 5.29 -6.29 11.84
C VAL A 216 5.55 -7.06 13.13
N PRO A 217 4.75 -6.93 14.22
CA PRO A 217 5.03 -7.65 15.45
C PRO A 217 4.87 -9.19 15.38
N ALA A 218 4.39 -9.76 14.27
CA ALA A 218 4.42 -11.21 14.07
C ALA A 218 5.85 -11.76 14.08
N MET A 219 6.85 -10.92 13.71
CA MET A 219 8.27 -11.28 13.78
C MET A 219 8.74 -11.64 15.21
N ASP A 220 8.11 -11.07 16.21
CA ASP A 220 8.50 -11.31 17.62
C ASP A 220 8.18 -12.75 18.02
N GLN A 221 6.99 -13.20 17.66
CA GLN A 221 6.59 -14.60 17.89
C GLN A 221 7.44 -15.57 17.05
N ILE A 222 7.80 -15.21 15.80
CA ILE A 222 8.76 -16.00 15.01
C ILE A 222 10.11 -16.10 15.71
N GLY A 223 10.61 -14.99 16.29
CA GLY A 223 11.87 -14.99 17.05
C GLY A 223 11.85 -15.97 18.21
N GLU A 224 10.79 -15.97 19.02
CA GLU A 224 10.63 -16.91 20.13
C GLU A 224 10.49 -18.37 19.66
N LEU A 225 9.72 -18.61 18.58
CA LEU A 225 9.47 -19.95 18.05
C LEU A 225 10.71 -20.58 17.42
N THR A 226 11.53 -19.80 16.73
CA THR A 226 12.69 -20.29 15.98
C THR A 226 13.98 -20.22 16.76
N GLY A 227 14.07 -19.34 17.77
CA GLY A 227 15.32 -19.07 18.51
C GLY A 227 16.40 -18.43 17.66
N SER A 228 16.07 -17.88 16.49
CA SER A 228 17.04 -17.28 15.59
C SER A 228 17.62 -15.97 16.12
N GLU A 229 18.90 -15.67 15.78
CA GLU A 229 19.56 -14.49 16.35
C GLU A 229 19.08 -13.19 15.69
N VAL A 230 18.97 -13.15 14.37
CA VAL A 230 18.44 -12.00 13.64
C VAL A 230 17.24 -12.43 12.80
N ILE A 231 16.14 -11.72 12.95
CA ILE A 231 14.99 -11.84 12.06
C ILE A 231 15.03 -10.67 11.08
N CYS A 232 15.04 -10.98 9.77
CA CYS A 232 14.83 -10.02 8.70
C CYS A 232 13.45 -10.23 8.10
N TYR A 233 12.56 -9.29 8.32
CA TYR A 233 11.16 -9.34 7.91
C TYR A 233 10.89 -8.40 6.75
N LEU A 234 10.70 -8.94 5.57
CA LEU A 234 10.32 -8.24 4.34
C LEU A 234 8.79 -8.16 4.27
N ILE A 235 8.23 -6.97 4.29
CA ILE A 235 6.77 -6.79 4.37
C ILE A 235 6.28 -5.69 3.43
N GLY A 236 5.13 -5.92 2.77
CA GLY A 236 4.48 -4.90 1.94
C GLY A 236 4.00 -3.70 2.77
N GLU A 237 4.42 -2.50 2.35
CA GLU A 237 3.99 -1.25 2.96
C GLU A 237 2.56 -0.88 2.60
N ARG A 238 2.00 0.10 3.32
CA ARG A 238 0.73 0.69 2.94
C ARG A 238 0.85 1.35 1.57
N PRO A 239 0.01 0.96 0.58
CA PRO A 239 0.05 1.56 -0.73
C PRO A 239 -0.27 3.06 -0.66
N GLY A 240 0.49 3.84 -1.43
CA GLY A 240 0.25 5.27 -1.62
C GLY A 240 -0.29 5.55 -3.02
N LEU A 241 -0.51 6.84 -3.31
CA LEU A 241 -0.98 7.30 -4.63
C LEU A 241 0.11 7.25 -5.72
N VAL A 242 1.35 6.98 -5.34
CA VAL A 242 2.51 6.94 -6.24
C VAL A 242 2.80 5.50 -6.66
N THR A 243 2.78 4.59 -5.71
CA THR A 243 3.04 3.17 -5.93
C THR A 243 2.36 2.31 -4.88
N ALA A 244 1.98 1.11 -5.28
CA ALA A 244 1.56 0.03 -4.41
C ALA A 244 2.68 -1.00 -4.18
N GLU A 245 3.84 -0.83 -4.81
CA GLU A 245 4.92 -1.83 -4.85
C GLU A 245 6.00 -1.59 -3.78
N SER A 246 5.79 -0.64 -2.87
CA SER A 246 6.76 -0.34 -1.81
C SER A 246 6.79 -1.41 -0.75
N MET A 247 7.98 -1.88 -0.41
CA MET A 247 8.26 -2.87 0.62
C MET A 247 9.19 -2.28 1.68
N SER A 248 9.04 -2.75 2.92
CA SER A 248 9.97 -2.48 4.03
C SER A 248 10.66 -3.75 4.48
N ALA A 249 11.90 -3.62 4.95
CA ALA A 249 12.60 -4.62 5.72
C ALA A 249 12.67 -4.17 7.19
N TYR A 250 12.03 -4.92 8.07
CA TYR A 250 12.17 -4.77 9.52
C TYR A 250 13.17 -5.81 10.03
N ILE A 251 14.23 -5.35 10.70
CA ILE A 251 15.30 -6.23 11.14
C ILE A 251 15.49 -6.06 12.64
N ALA A 252 15.54 -7.17 13.37
CA ALA A 252 15.70 -7.16 14.82
C ALA A 252 16.61 -8.29 15.31
N TYR A 253 17.43 -7.97 16.30
CA TYR A 253 18.24 -8.94 17.01
C TYR A 253 17.43 -9.56 18.16
N LYS A 254 17.27 -10.88 18.14
CA LYS A 254 16.51 -11.69 19.10
C LYS A 254 15.16 -11.06 19.48
N PRO A 255 14.28 -10.80 18.52
CA PRO A 255 12.97 -10.24 18.83
C PRO A 255 12.16 -11.21 19.69
N THR A 256 11.43 -10.64 20.64
CA THR A 256 10.52 -11.34 21.54
C THR A 256 9.19 -10.62 21.62
N VAL A 257 8.12 -11.32 21.98
CA VAL A 257 6.79 -10.73 22.10
C VAL A 257 6.81 -9.56 23.08
N GLY A 258 6.36 -8.40 22.59
CA GLY A 258 6.39 -7.15 23.35
C GLY A 258 7.67 -6.32 23.19
N MET A 259 8.56 -6.70 22.26
CA MET A 259 9.73 -5.88 21.94
C MET A 259 9.32 -4.45 21.55
N PRO A 260 9.95 -3.40 22.14
CA PRO A 260 9.70 -2.02 21.74
C PRO A 260 10.02 -1.79 20.26
N GLU A 261 9.16 -1.03 19.56
CA GLU A 261 9.34 -0.72 18.12
C GLU A 261 10.70 -0.05 17.83
N ALA A 262 11.21 0.78 18.75
CA ALA A 262 12.49 1.46 18.63
C ALA A 262 13.71 0.50 18.54
N ARG A 263 13.56 -0.75 18.96
CA ARG A 263 14.59 -1.78 18.83
C ARG A 263 14.59 -2.50 17.49
N ARG A 264 13.70 -2.16 16.57
CA ARG A 264 13.72 -2.64 15.19
C ARG A 264 14.41 -1.63 14.29
N THR A 265 15.33 -2.10 13.47
CA THR A 265 15.89 -1.30 12.37
C THR A 265 14.99 -1.46 11.17
N VAL A 266 14.68 -0.36 10.48
CA VAL A 266 13.78 -0.37 9.33
C VAL A 266 14.47 0.24 8.12
N ILE A 267 14.41 -0.46 7.00
CA ILE A 267 14.71 0.06 5.66
C ILE A 267 13.38 0.08 4.93
N SER A 268 12.92 1.25 4.56
CA SER A 268 11.63 1.45 3.88
C SER A 268 11.82 1.95 2.45
N ASN A 269 10.70 2.08 1.72
CA ASN A 269 10.67 2.60 0.37
C ASN A 269 11.47 1.73 -0.63
N ILE A 270 11.45 0.41 -0.45
CA ILE A 270 12.10 -0.56 -1.33
C ILE A 270 11.18 -0.82 -2.51
N HIS A 271 11.48 -0.20 -3.64
CA HIS A 271 10.80 -0.38 -4.92
C HIS A 271 11.60 0.31 -6.03
N LYS A 272 11.26 0.05 -7.28
CA LYS A 272 11.96 0.57 -8.47
C LYS A 272 12.12 2.10 -8.51
N GLY A 273 11.19 2.85 -7.92
CA GLY A 273 11.24 4.32 -7.87
C GLY A 273 11.82 4.90 -6.58
N GLY A 274 12.17 4.04 -5.62
CA GLY A 274 12.83 4.37 -4.35
C GLY A 274 14.21 3.73 -4.27
N THR A 275 14.47 2.93 -3.23
CA THR A 275 15.67 2.09 -3.15
C THR A 275 15.43 0.79 -3.93
N PRO A 276 16.21 0.50 -4.98
CA PRO A 276 16.07 -0.75 -5.73
C PRO A 276 16.25 -1.98 -4.84
N ALA A 277 15.52 -3.05 -5.13
CA ALA A 277 15.52 -4.28 -4.32
C ALA A 277 16.91 -4.89 -4.13
N VAL A 278 17.74 -4.86 -5.18
CA VAL A 278 19.13 -5.37 -5.15
C VAL A 278 20.00 -4.55 -4.20
N GLU A 279 19.90 -3.23 -4.28
CA GLU A 279 20.66 -2.29 -3.44
C GLU A 279 20.25 -2.40 -1.97
N ALA A 280 18.93 -2.43 -1.72
CA ALA A 280 18.39 -2.68 -0.39
C ALA A 280 18.85 -4.02 0.19
N GLY A 281 18.89 -5.08 -0.62
CA GLY A 281 19.33 -6.40 -0.20
C GLY A 281 20.80 -6.42 0.25
N ALA A 282 21.68 -5.74 -0.46
CA ALA A 282 23.09 -5.61 -0.08
C ALA A 282 23.24 -4.87 1.27
N TYR A 283 22.52 -3.76 1.43
CA TYR A 283 22.55 -2.98 2.68
C TYR A 283 21.92 -3.74 3.86
N ILE A 284 20.86 -4.50 3.64
CA ILE A 284 20.28 -5.40 4.64
C ILE A 284 21.31 -6.39 5.15
N ALA A 285 22.10 -7.00 4.28
CA ALA A 285 23.12 -7.96 4.66
C ALA A 285 24.22 -7.33 5.54
N GLU A 286 24.64 -6.11 5.23
CA GLU A 286 25.58 -5.35 6.07
C GLU A 286 25.00 -5.07 7.46
N LEU A 287 23.74 -4.61 7.53
CA LEU A 287 23.06 -4.36 8.81
C LEU A 287 22.92 -5.63 9.65
N ILE A 288 22.57 -6.76 9.02
CA ILE A 288 22.48 -8.05 9.71
C ILE A 288 23.84 -8.45 10.31
N HIS A 289 24.93 -8.26 9.55
CA HIS A 289 26.29 -8.51 10.03
C HIS A 289 26.61 -7.67 11.27
N LYS A 290 26.40 -6.35 11.19
CA LYS A 290 26.59 -5.42 12.33
C LYS A 290 25.73 -5.82 13.56
N MET A 291 24.47 -6.21 13.35
CA MET A 291 23.59 -6.66 14.44
C MET A 291 24.12 -7.91 15.14
N LEU A 292 24.70 -8.84 14.40
CA LEU A 292 25.29 -10.05 14.97
C LEU A 292 26.58 -9.74 15.74
N GLU A 293 27.41 -8.81 15.26
CA GLU A 293 28.63 -8.37 15.96
C GLU A 293 28.32 -7.65 17.26
N HIS A 294 27.47 -6.64 17.20
CA HIS A 294 27.10 -5.81 18.36
C HIS A 294 26.03 -6.46 19.25
N LYS A 295 25.34 -7.51 18.80
CA LYS A 295 24.21 -8.16 19.47
C LYS A 295 23.09 -7.16 19.82
N LYS A 296 22.83 -6.21 18.94
CA LYS A 296 21.88 -5.11 19.11
C LYS A 296 21.18 -4.80 17.79
N SER A 297 20.02 -4.12 17.87
CA SER A 297 19.30 -3.59 16.73
C SER A 297 18.57 -2.29 17.11
N GLY A 298 18.01 -1.58 16.13
CA GLY A 298 17.30 -0.33 16.33
C GLY A 298 18.17 0.78 16.89
N ILE A 299 17.67 1.52 17.86
CA ILE A 299 18.40 2.64 18.48
C ILE A 299 19.63 2.14 19.27
N ASP A 300 19.54 0.98 19.90
CA ASP A 300 20.65 0.42 20.68
C ASP A 300 21.88 0.11 19.80
N LEU A 301 21.66 -0.23 18.51
CA LEU A 301 22.73 -0.43 17.53
C LEU A 301 23.36 0.91 17.12
N LYS A 302 22.55 1.93 16.88
CA LYS A 302 23.04 3.28 16.50
C LYS A 302 23.89 3.93 17.60
N GLU A 303 23.61 3.62 18.85
CA GLU A 303 24.41 4.11 19.99
C GLU A 303 25.70 3.31 20.20
N ALA A 304 25.85 2.18 19.54
CA ALA A 304 27.03 1.31 19.63
C ALA A 304 28.06 1.56 18.50
N GLU A 305 27.63 2.22 17.41
CA GLU A 305 28.48 2.70 16.30
C GLU A 305 29.13 4.05 16.65
#